data_d644628c48811fa8cd81150cae7f0db6
#
_entry.id   d644628c48811fa8cd81150cae7f0db6
#
_cell.length_a   1.000
_cell.length_b   1.000
_cell.length_c   1.000
_cell.angle_alpha   90.00
_cell.angle_beta   90.00
_cell.angle_gamma   90.00
#
_symmetry.space_group_name_H-M   'P 1'
#
loop_
_entity.id
_entity.type
_entity.pdbx_description
1 polymer ?
#
loop_
_entity_poly.entity_id
_entity_poly.type
_entity_poly.pdbx_seq_one_letter_code
_entity_poly.pdbx_strand_id
1 'polypeptide(L)'
;MKIADLYIRVSTDEQADKGYSQRDQEERLRRYCNINNIQIRKVIFEDHSAKTFKRPAWQSLLVDLRKQRGHSDLILFTKWDRFSRNAGDAYQMISLLRHFGVEPQAVEQPLDLSIPENKMMLAFYLAAPEVENDRRALNVFNGMRRAKKEGRWMGTAPIGYVNRTTEDGRKYIAPKEQDAKIMKWAFGEIYRNKLNTEQIWKQAREKGLKCSKNNFWVAIRNPIYCGLIFVPQHKDEQSQLVQGQH
;
A
#
# COMPACT_ATOMS: atom_id res chain seq x y z
N MET A 1 -21.44 -25.11 26.46
CA MET A 1 -20.08 -24.57 26.25
C MET A 1 -20.00 -24.14 24.79
N LYS A 2 -19.64 -22.87 24.48
CA LYS A 2 -19.55 -22.41 23.09
C LYS A 2 -18.30 -22.97 22.45
N ILE A 3 -18.36 -23.22 21.13
CA ILE A 3 -17.24 -23.70 20.32
C ILE A 3 -16.86 -22.62 19.33
N ALA A 4 -15.55 -22.33 19.21
CA ALA A 4 -15.06 -21.26 18.34
C ALA A 4 -13.97 -21.71 17.38
N ASP A 5 -13.97 -21.10 16.20
CA ASP A 5 -12.86 -21.08 15.28
C ASP A 5 -12.08 -19.77 15.45
N LEU A 6 -10.77 -19.85 15.59
CA LEU A 6 -9.90 -18.67 15.68
C LEU A 6 -9.41 -18.30 14.29
N TYR A 7 -9.65 -17.06 13.88
CA TYR A 7 -9.20 -16.54 12.60
C TYR A 7 -8.13 -15.46 12.79
N ILE A 8 -6.93 -15.75 12.34
CA ILE A 8 -5.72 -14.95 12.49
C ILE A 8 -5.25 -14.50 11.12
N ARG A 9 -5.18 -13.18 10.89
CA ARG A 9 -4.80 -12.62 9.60
C ARG A 9 -3.68 -11.60 9.74
N VAL A 10 -2.70 -11.71 8.86
CA VAL A 10 -1.68 -10.68 8.64
C VAL A 10 -1.75 -10.18 7.20
N SER A 11 -1.29 -8.97 6.94
CA SER A 11 -1.07 -8.46 5.58
C SER A 11 0.37 -8.73 5.15
N THR A 12 0.62 -8.66 3.83
CA THR A 12 1.98 -8.79 3.28
C THR A 12 2.97 -7.77 3.86
N ASP A 13 2.51 -6.58 4.22
CA ASP A 13 3.34 -5.55 4.84
C ASP A 13 3.68 -5.87 6.30
N GLU A 14 2.76 -6.56 7.02
CA GLU A 14 2.97 -7.02 8.39
C GLU A 14 3.79 -8.32 8.46
N GLN A 15 3.95 -9.05 7.37
CA GLN A 15 4.86 -10.20 7.26
C GLN A 15 6.33 -9.79 7.35
N ALA A 16 6.66 -8.53 7.02
CA ALA A 16 8.02 -8.00 7.18
C ALA A 16 8.47 -7.95 8.65
N ASP A 17 7.56 -7.84 9.61
CA ASP A 17 7.78 -7.92 11.06
C ASP A 17 7.65 -9.36 11.61
N LYS A 18 8.15 -10.31 10.83
CA LYS A 18 8.47 -11.70 11.17
C LYS A 18 7.69 -12.32 12.35
N GLY A 19 6.46 -12.76 12.09
CA GLY A 19 5.79 -13.76 12.93
C GLY A 19 5.31 -13.32 14.31
N TYR A 20 5.68 -12.15 14.80
CA TYR A 20 5.22 -11.60 16.07
C TYR A 20 3.71 -11.29 16.04
N SER A 21 3.23 -10.71 14.95
CA SER A 21 1.83 -10.30 14.84
C SER A 21 0.85 -11.50 14.83
N GLN A 22 1.20 -12.64 14.23
CA GLN A 22 0.34 -13.83 14.23
C GLN A 22 0.30 -14.50 15.61
N ARG A 23 1.46 -14.66 16.24
CA ARG A 23 1.59 -15.26 17.59
C ARG A 23 0.85 -14.43 18.63
N ASP A 24 1.02 -13.11 18.59
CA ASP A 24 0.33 -12.19 19.49
C ASP A 24 -1.20 -12.28 19.32
N GLN A 25 -1.71 -12.30 18.07
CA GLN A 25 -3.14 -12.47 17.82
C GLN A 25 -3.63 -13.83 18.36
N GLU A 26 -2.90 -14.91 18.12
CA GLU A 26 -3.26 -16.25 18.61
C GLU A 26 -3.30 -16.29 20.13
N GLU A 27 -2.28 -15.75 20.80
CA GLU A 27 -2.21 -15.72 22.26
C GLU A 27 -3.38 -14.97 22.88
N ARG A 28 -3.74 -13.80 22.34
CA ARG A 28 -4.91 -13.01 22.78
C ARG A 28 -6.21 -13.77 22.60
N LEU A 29 -6.41 -14.41 21.45
CA LEU A 29 -7.62 -15.19 21.17
C LEU A 29 -7.73 -16.41 22.09
N ARG A 30 -6.64 -17.14 22.30
CA ARG A 30 -6.60 -18.29 23.23
C ARG A 30 -6.87 -17.86 24.68
N ARG A 31 -6.27 -16.74 25.12
CA ARG A 31 -6.53 -16.16 26.44
C ARG A 31 -8.00 -15.80 26.60
N TYR A 32 -8.61 -15.17 25.58
CA TYR A 32 -10.04 -14.85 25.60
C TYR A 32 -10.91 -16.12 25.72
N CYS A 33 -10.62 -17.16 24.95
CA CYS A 33 -11.32 -18.43 25.03
C CYS A 33 -11.21 -19.08 26.41
N ASN A 34 -10.03 -19.08 27.01
CA ASN A 34 -9.82 -19.65 28.35
C ASN A 34 -10.62 -18.90 29.42
N ILE A 35 -10.61 -17.56 29.40
CA ILE A 35 -11.35 -16.73 30.36
C ILE A 35 -12.88 -16.94 30.24
N ASN A 36 -13.38 -17.12 29.01
CA ASN A 36 -14.81 -17.22 28.74
C ASN A 36 -15.31 -18.68 28.64
N ASN A 37 -14.50 -19.68 28.98
CA ASN A 37 -14.82 -21.11 28.86
C ASN A 37 -15.32 -21.50 27.45
N ILE A 38 -14.62 -21.02 26.39
CA ILE A 38 -14.93 -21.32 25.00
C ILE A 38 -13.98 -22.42 24.52
N GLN A 39 -14.52 -23.47 23.92
CA GLN A 39 -13.73 -24.54 23.33
C GLN A 39 -13.21 -24.10 21.95
N ILE A 40 -11.93 -24.25 21.70
CA ILE A 40 -11.32 -23.97 20.41
C ILE A 40 -11.44 -25.21 19.53
N ARG A 41 -12.13 -25.10 18.38
CA ARG A 41 -12.24 -26.16 17.38
C ARG A 41 -11.05 -26.14 16.43
N LYS A 42 -10.74 -24.96 15.86
CA LYS A 42 -9.73 -24.79 14.83
C LYS A 42 -9.05 -23.44 14.93
N VAL A 43 -7.76 -23.39 14.58
CA VAL A 43 -7.00 -22.15 14.40
C VAL A 43 -6.68 -22.01 12.92
N ILE A 44 -7.00 -20.86 12.33
CA ILE A 44 -6.92 -20.59 10.90
C ILE A 44 -6.00 -19.40 10.70
N PHE A 45 -4.93 -19.60 9.94
CA PHE A 45 -4.00 -18.54 9.56
C PHE A 45 -4.23 -18.12 8.13
N GLU A 46 -4.28 -16.81 7.89
CA GLU A 46 -4.47 -16.20 6.57
C GLU A 46 -3.41 -15.12 6.34
N ASP A 47 -2.76 -15.16 5.20
CA ASP A 47 -1.73 -14.20 4.78
C ASP A 47 -2.19 -13.26 3.64
N HIS A 48 -3.48 -13.27 3.34
CA HIS A 48 -4.08 -12.48 2.28
C HIS A 48 -4.73 -11.19 2.80
N SER A 49 -4.84 -10.19 1.90
CA SER A 49 -5.44 -8.90 2.19
C SER A 49 -6.91 -9.01 2.63
N ALA A 50 -7.32 -8.13 3.57
CA ALA A 50 -8.71 -8.02 4.01
C ALA A 50 -9.64 -7.24 3.05
N LYS A 51 -9.18 -6.88 1.85
CA LYS A 51 -9.97 -6.14 0.86
C LYS A 51 -11.14 -6.96 0.30
N THR A 52 -10.99 -8.27 0.18
CA THR A 52 -12.05 -9.18 -0.29
C THR A 52 -12.03 -10.48 0.51
N PHE A 53 -13.12 -11.26 0.46
CA PHE A 53 -13.18 -12.61 1.04
C PHE A 53 -12.70 -13.72 0.09
N LYS A 54 -12.07 -13.40 -1.04
CA LYS A 54 -11.42 -14.38 -1.93
C LYS A 54 -10.06 -14.80 -1.35
N ARG A 55 -10.08 -15.34 -0.15
CA ARG A 55 -8.89 -15.78 0.62
C ARG A 55 -8.93 -17.30 0.75
N PRO A 56 -7.84 -18.02 0.47
CA PRO A 56 -7.85 -19.50 0.46
C PRO A 56 -8.27 -20.12 1.78
N ALA A 57 -7.68 -19.66 2.91
CA ALA A 57 -8.00 -20.20 4.23
C ALA A 57 -9.44 -19.88 4.64
N TRP A 58 -9.94 -18.67 4.34
CA TRP A 58 -11.32 -18.28 4.57
C TRP A 58 -12.31 -19.12 3.75
N GLN A 59 -12.03 -19.33 2.45
CA GLN A 59 -12.89 -20.15 1.59
C GLN A 59 -12.95 -21.60 2.08
N SER A 60 -11.83 -22.16 2.53
CA SER A 60 -11.79 -23.48 3.15
C SER A 60 -12.64 -23.56 4.41
N LEU A 61 -12.59 -22.52 5.27
CA LEU A 61 -13.43 -22.42 6.46
C LEU A 61 -14.91 -22.39 6.11
N LEU A 62 -15.33 -21.60 5.12
CA LEU A 62 -16.74 -21.53 4.69
C LEU A 62 -17.25 -22.89 4.18
N VAL A 63 -16.43 -23.61 3.42
CA VAL A 63 -16.79 -24.98 2.97
C VAL A 63 -16.96 -25.93 4.15
N ASP A 64 -16.08 -25.83 5.15
CA ASP A 64 -16.11 -26.64 6.36
C ASP A 64 -17.39 -26.34 7.19
N LEU A 65 -17.67 -25.07 7.45
CA LEU A 65 -18.88 -24.62 8.17
C LEU A 65 -20.18 -25.03 7.46
N ARG A 66 -20.19 -25.01 6.12
CA ARG A 66 -21.34 -25.44 5.33
C ARG A 66 -21.60 -26.94 5.46
N LYS A 67 -20.53 -27.75 5.51
CA LYS A 67 -20.61 -29.20 5.64
C LYS A 67 -20.95 -29.65 7.07
N GLN A 68 -20.45 -28.93 8.06
CA GLN A 68 -20.51 -29.26 9.49
C GLN A 68 -21.27 -28.19 10.27
N ARG A 69 -22.54 -27.96 9.89
CA ARG A 69 -23.40 -27.00 10.59
C ARG A 69 -23.57 -27.39 12.06
N GLY A 70 -23.51 -26.39 12.95
CA GLY A 70 -23.67 -26.60 14.40
C GLY A 70 -22.41 -27.09 15.13
N HIS A 71 -21.27 -27.26 14.44
CA HIS A 71 -19.99 -27.65 15.07
C HIS A 71 -19.14 -26.46 15.52
N SER A 72 -19.53 -25.25 15.17
CA SER A 72 -18.92 -24.02 15.63
C SER A 72 -19.99 -22.97 15.88
N ASP A 73 -19.91 -22.27 17.00
CA ASP A 73 -20.82 -21.19 17.37
C ASP A 73 -20.25 -19.82 17.03
N LEU A 74 -18.92 -19.71 17.06
CA LEU A 74 -18.22 -18.43 16.93
C LEU A 74 -17.07 -18.51 15.94
N ILE A 75 -16.84 -17.41 15.22
CA ILE A 75 -15.55 -17.09 14.60
C ILE A 75 -14.96 -15.91 15.34
N LEU A 76 -13.82 -16.14 16.01
CA LEU A 76 -13.12 -15.12 16.81
C LEU A 76 -11.92 -14.56 16.08
N PHE A 77 -11.78 -13.25 16.08
CA PHE A 77 -10.62 -12.52 15.58
C PHE A 77 -10.33 -11.31 16.49
N THR A 78 -9.16 -10.70 16.38
CA THR A 78 -8.77 -9.62 17.31
C THR A 78 -9.58 -8.35 17.08
N LYS A 79 -9.62 -7.84 15.84
CA LYS A 79 -10.31 -6.59 15.46
C LYS A 79 -11.09 -6.77 14.16
N TRP A 80 -12.11 -5.93 13.93
CA TRP A 80 -12.94 -5.99 12.73
C TRP A 80 -12.16 -5.78 11.43
N ASP A 81 -11.05 -5.03 11.43
CA ASP A 81 -10.16 -4.88 10.26
C ASP A 81 -9.42 -6.18 9.88
N ARG A 82 -9.31 -7.14 10.81
CA ARG A 82 -8.81 -8.50 10.51
C ARG A 82 -9.85 -9.30 9.74
N PHE A 83 -11.12 -9.09 10.07
CA PHE A 83 -12.24 -9.73 9.37
C PHE A 83 -12.43 -9.16 7.97
N SER A 84 -12.67 -7.84 7.84
CA SER A 84 -12.83 -7.16 6.55
C SER A 84 -12.39 -5.69 6.63
N ARG A 85 -11.95 -5.14 5.49
CA ARG A 85 -11.73 -3.72 5.26
C ARG A 85 -12.75 -3.12 4.27
N ASN A 86 -13.76 -3.89 3.91
CA ASN A 86 -14.88 -3.46 3.07
C ASN A 86 -16.19 -3.70 3.83
N ALA A 87 -16.94 -2.63 4.08
CA ALA A 87 -18.19 -2.72 4.86
C ALA A 87 -19.25 -3.56 4.15
N GLY A 88 -19.42 -3.41 2.83
CA GLY A 88 -20.39 -4.17 2.04
C GLY A 88 -20.12 -5.67 2.11
N ASP A 89 -18.88 -6.07 1.86
CA ASP A 89 -18.45 -7.48 1.94
C ASP A 89 -18.62 -8.02 3.38
N ALA A 90 -18.33 -7.21 4.41
CA ALA A 90 -18.45 -7.60 5.80
C ALA A 90 -19.92 -7.92 6.17
N TYR A 91 -20.86 -7.05 5.81
CA TYR A 91 -22.28 -7.29 6.09
C TYR A 91 -22.83 -8.54 5.39
N GLN A 92 -22.45 -8.75 4.13
CA GLN A 92 -22.83 -9.96 3.39
C GLN A 92 -22.26 -11.21 4.07
N MET A 93 -21.00 -11.16 4.48
CA MET A 93 -20.34 -12.29 5.14
C MET A 93 -20.92 -12.57 6.53
N ILE A 94 -21.23 -11.55 7.32
CA ILE A 94 -21.90 -11.69 8.62
C ILE A 94 -23.27 -12.37 8.43
N SER A 95 -24.03 -11.95 7.42
CA SER A 95 -25.34 -12.57 7.10
C SER A 95 -25.17 -14.04 6.72
N LEU A 96 -24.17 -14.37 5.90
CA LEU A 96 -23.88 -15.75 5.50
C LEU A 96 -23.48 -16.62 6.70
N LEU A 97 -22.61 -16.13 7.57
CA LEU A 97 -22.18 -16.86 8.77
C LEU A 97 -23.35 -17.12 9.71
N ARG A 98 -24.22 -16.14 9.92
CA ARG A 98 -25.46 -16.32 10.70
C ARG A 98 -26.37 -17.37 10.11
N HIS A 99 -26.46 -17.46 8.77
CA HIS A 99 -27.21 -18.54 8.12
C HIS A 99 -26.64 -19.95 8.42
N PHE A 100 -25.33 -20.03 8.70
CA PHE A 100 -24.68 -21.27 9.15
C PHE A 100 -24.80 -21.48 10.67
N GLY A 101 -25.41 -20.56 11.42
CA GLY A 101 -25.50 -20.59 12.89
C GLY A 101 -24.22 -20.13 13.59
N VAL A 102 -23.33 -19.42 12.89
CA VAL A 102 -22.03 -18.97 13.41
C VAL A 102 -21.99 -17.45 13.55
N GLU A 103 -21.57 -16.96 14.71
CA GLU A 103 -21.45 -15.52 14.97
C GLU A 103 -19.99 -15.06 14.88
N PRO A 104 -19.67 -14.07 14.03
CA PRO A 104 -18.35 -13.45 14.00
C PRO A 104 -18.21 -12.43 15.14
N GLN A 105 -17.09 -12.49 15.88
CA GLN A 105 -16.84 -11.62 17.02
C GLN A 105 -15.39 -11.15 17.08
N ALA A 106 -15.20 -9.83 17.24
CA ALA A 106 -13.92 -9.22 17.52
C ALA A 106 -13.69 -9.14 19.03
N VAL A 107 -12.62 -9.74 19.54
CA VAL A 107 -12.39 -9.81 20.99
C VAL A 107 -11.94 -8.46 21.60
N GLU A 108 -11.26 -7.61 20.83
CA GLU A 108 -10.85 -6.28 21.27
C GLU A 108 -11.87 -5.18 20.96
N GLN A 109 -12.87 -5.49 20.14
CA GLN A 109 -13.93 -4.59 19.70
C GLN A 109 -15.28 -5.33 19.78
N PRO A 110 -15.71 -5.78 20.98
CA PRO A 110 -16.91 -6.58 21.12
C PRO A 110 -18.15 -5.78 20.73
N LEU A 111 -18.99 -6.37 19.88
CA LEU A 111 -20.26 -5.80 19.46
C LEU A 111 -21.35 -6.88 19.51
N ASP A 112 -22.44 -6.57 20.16
CA ASP A 112 -23.67 -7.34 20.02
C ASP A 112 -24.44 -6.82 18.80
N LEU A 113 -24.37 -7.56 17.70
CA LEU A 113 -25.02 -7.17 16.44
C LEU A 113 -26.54 -7.37 16.43
N SER A 114 -27.13 -7.85 17.53
CA SER A 114 -28.61 -7.86 17.72
C SER A 114 -29.11 -6.46 18.06
N ILE A 115 -28.24 -5.59 18.63
CA ILE A 115 -28.52 -4.21 18.99
C ILE A 115 -28.36 -3.34 17.76
N PRO A 116 -29.41 -2.62 17.28
CA PRO A 116 -29.33 -1.83 16.05
C PRO A 116 -28.22 -0.76 16.05
N GLU A 117 -27.96 -0.11 17.19
CA GLU A 117 -26.95 0.94 17.37
C GLU A 117 -25.53 0.41 17.12
N ASN A 118 -25.29 -0.84 17.46
CA ASN A 118 -23.98 -1.48 17.23
C ASN A 118 -23.66 -1.69 15.75
N LYS A 119 -24.66 -1.63 14.86
CA LYS A 119 -24.41 -1.60 13.41
C LYS A 119 -23.67 -0.33 12.97
N MET A 120 -23.93 0.80 13.63
CA MET A 120 -23.20 2.05 13.37
C MET A 120 -21.74 1.91 13.84
N MET A 121 -21.52 1.32 15.02
CA MET A 121 -20.17 1.07 15.52
C MET A 121 -19.41 0.09 14.62
N LEU A 122 -20.06 -0.96 14.13
CA LEU A 122 -19.46 -1.87 13.15
C LEU A 122 -19.06 -1.13 11.88
N ALA A 123 -19.96 -0.29 11.32
CA ALA A 123 -19.63 0.50 10.13
C ALA A 123 -18.42 1.41 10.37
N PHE A 124 -18.31 2.02 11.54
CA PHE A 124 -17.15 2.82 11.93
C PHE A 124 -15.86 1.99 11.97
N TYR A 125 -15.85 0.84 12.64
CA TYR A 125 -14.69 -0.04 12.71
C TYR A 125 -14.23 -0.57 11.35
N LEU A 126 -15.16 -0.80 10.44
CA LEU A 126 -14.86 -1.26 9.08
C LEU A 126 -14.34 -0.14 8.16
N ALA A 127 -14.84 1.10 8.34
CA ALA A 127 -14.46 2.25 7.53
C ALA A 127 -13.17 2.93 8.02
N ALA A 128 -12.88 2.90 9.32
CA ALA A 128 -11.76 3.61 9.91
C ALA A 128 -10.40 3.31 9.25
N PRO A 129 -10.03 2.04 8.93
CA PRO A 129 -8.77 1.73 8.25
C PRO A 129 -8.68 2.31 6.84
N GLU A 130 -9.79 2.38 6.10
CA GLU A 130 -9.85 2.98 4.77
C GLU A 130 -9.61 4.48 4.85
N VAL A 131 -10.33 5.17 5.72
CA VAL A 131 -10.16 6.62 5.98
C VAL A 131 -8.72 6.94 6.41
N GLU A 132 -8.11 6.12 7.25
CA GLU A 132 -6.71 6.29 7.66
C GLU A 132 -5.74 6.15 6.48
N ASN A 133 -5.95 5.16 5.61
CA ASN A 133 -5.14 4.97 4.42
C ASN A 133 -5.28 6.13 3.43
N ASP A 134 -6.49 6.62 3.20
CA ASP A 134 -6.76 7.75 2.33
C ASP A 134 -6.10 9.03 2.88
N ARG A 135 -6.19 9.25 4.19
CA ARG A 135 -5.52 10.37 4.85
C ARG A 135 -4.00 10.28 4.71
N ARG A 136 -3.44 9.09 4.88
CA ARG A 136 -2.00 8.85 4.69
C ARG A 136 -1.59 9.12 3.25
N ALA A 137 -2.33 8.62 2.26
CA ALA A 137 -2.09 8.87 0.84
C ALA A 137 -2.14 10.37 0.51
N LEU A 138 -3.13 11.09 1.04
CA LEU A 138 -3.24 12.53 0.87
C LEU A 138 -2.06 13.29 1.50
N ASN A 139 -1.63 12.90 2.70
CA ASN A 139 -0.49 13.50 3.37
C ASN A 139 0.81 13.28 2.58
N VAL A 140 1.03 12.07 2.06
CA VAL A 140 2.18 11.74 1.19
C VAL A 140 2.14 12.59 -0.08
N PHE A 141 0.99 12.67 -0.75
CA PHE A 141 0.82 13.49 -1.96
C PHE A 141 1.14 14.97 -1.69
N ASN A 142 0.58 15.54 -0.63
CA ASN A 142 0.81 16.93 -0.24
C ASN A 142 2.29 17.18 0.11
N GLY A 143 2.91 16.25 0.85
CA GLY A 143 4.32 16.31 1.19
C GLY A 143 5.23 16.27 -0.05
N MET A 144 4.95 15.38 -0.99
CA MET A 144 5.67 15.29 -2.26
C MET A 144 5.49 16.55 -3.11
N ARG A 145 4.27 17.10 -3.16
CA ARG A 145 3.98 18.35 -3.89
C ARG A 145 4.74 19.53 -3.28
N ARG A 146 4.73 19.65 -1.96
CA ARG A 146 5.50 20.70 -1.24
C ARG A 146 6.99 20.57 -1.52
N ALA A 147 7.53 19.37 -1.45
CA ALA A 147 8.94 19.14 -1.76
C ALA A 147 9.32 19.57 -3.18
N LYS A 148 8.45 19.31 -4.18
CA LYS A 148 8.66 19.82 -5.55
C LYS A 148 8.64 21.34 -5.62
N LYS A 149 7.71 22.00 -4.92
CA LYS A 149 7.66 23.49 -4.85
C LYS A 149 8.92 24.08 -4.20
N GLU A 150 9.55 23.35 -3.29
CA GLU A 150 10.81 23.72 -2.67
C GLU A 150 12.03 23.37 -3.55
N GLY A 151 11.84 22.93 -4.80
CA GLY A 151 12.91 22.61 -5.73
C GLY A 151 13.57 21.26 -5.53
N ARG A 152 12.92 20.31 -4.80
CA ARG A 152 13.44 18.95 -4.64
C ARG A 152 12.87 18.00 -5.69
N TRP A 153 13.74 17.22 -6.30
CA TRP A 153 13.30 16.13 -7.17
C TRP A 153 12.69 14.99 -6.36
N MET A 154 11.52 14.51 -6.81
CA MET A 154 10.79 13.43 -6.15
C MET A 154 10.65 12.25 -7.10
N GLY A 155 11.16 11.10 -6.71
CA GLY A 155 11.08 9.84 -7.47
C GLY A 155 12.44 9.38 -8.02
N THR A 156 12.40 8.56 -9.09
CA THR A 156 13.60 8.02 -9.74
C THR A 156 14.39 9.14 -10.40
N ALA A 157 15.70 9.14 -10.19
CA ALA A 157 16.58 10.12 -10.80
C ALA A 157 16.51 10.06 -12.33
N PRO A 158 16.46 11.21 -13.03
CA PRO A 158 16.53 11.28 -14.49
C PRO A 158 17.83 10.72 -15.04
N ILE A 159 17.87 10.43 -16.34
CA ILE A 159 19.09 9.97 -17.02
C ILE A 159 20.22 11.01 -16.81
N GLY A 160 21.41 10.54 -16.45
CA GLY A 160 22.54 11.43 -16.12
C GLY A 160 22.59 11.90 -14.67
N TYR A 161 21.59 11.53 -13.85
CA TYR A 161 21.57 11.77 -12.43
C TYR A 161 21.48 10.47 -11.64
N VAL A 162 21.77 10.53 -10.35
CA VAL A 162 21.64 9.44 -9.38
C VAL A 162 21.02 9.97 -8.10
N ASN A 163 20.13 9.16 -7.49
CA ASN A 163 19.58 9.47 -6.17
C ASN A 163 20.67 9.32 -5.11
N ARG A 164 20.80 10.33 -4.26
CA ARG A 164 21.67 10.34 -3.09
C ARG A 164 20.90 10.76 -1.85
N THR A 165 21.48 10.49 -0.70
CA THR A 165 20.93 10.88 0.61
C THR A 165 22.02 11.63 1.35
N THR A 166 21.69 12.79 1.95
CA THR A 166 22.57 13.54 2.86
C THR A 166 22.69 12.80 4.19
N GLU A 167 23.63 13.22 5.03
CA GLU A 167 23.80 12.70 6.40
C GLU A 167 22.52 12.87 7.24
N ASP A 168 21.78 13.96 7.04
CA ASP A 168 20.48 14.23 7.68
C ASP A 168 19.32 13.40 7.11
N GLY A 169 19.57 12.43 6.20
CA GLY A 169 18.55 11.58 5.60
C GLY A 169 17.72 12.23 4.47
N ARG A 170 18.04 13.44 4.04
CA ARG A 170 17.34 14.12 2.93
C ARG A 170 17.77 13.53 1.59
N LYS A 171 16.79 13.15 0.78
CA LYS A 171 17.03 12.64 -0.58
C LYS A 171 17.18 13.78 -1.57
N TYR A 172 18.20 13.69 -2.43
CA TYR A 172 18.48 14.62 -3.53
C TYR A 172 19.01 13.87 -4.74
N ILE A 173 19.10 14.53 -5.88
CA ILE A 173 19.77 13.99 -7.08
C ILE A 173 21.09 14.69 -7.31
N ALA A 174 22.08 13.92 -7.75
CA ALA A 174 23.39 14.43 -8.13
C ALA A 174 23.76 13.92 -9.53
N PRO A 175 24.60 14.64 -10.31
CA PRO A 175 25.10 14.14 -11.57
C PRO A 175 25.82 12.79 -11.41
N LYS A 176 25.49 11.82 -12.27
CA LYS A 176 26.23 10.57 -12.43
C LYS A 176 27.26 10.82 -13.51
N GLU A 177 28.51 11.02 -13.14
CA GLU A 177 29.57 11.61 -13.94
C GLU A 177 29.63 11.12 -15.40
N GLN A 178 29.67 9.82 -15.63
CA GLN A 178 29.74 9.22 -16.95
C GLN A 178 28.48 9.52 -17.79
N ASP A 179 27.31 9.24 -17.25
CA ASP A 179 26.04 9.42 -17.96
C ASP A 179 25.74 10.92 -18.16
N ALA A 180 26.12 11.77 -17.20
CA ALA A 180 25.95 13.22 -17.27
C ALA A 180 26.81 13.83 -18.39
N LYS A 181 28.05 13.35 -18.58
CA LYS A 181 28.93 13.78 -19.70
C LYS A 181 28.30 13.44 -21.05
N ILE A 182 27.71 12.23 -21.18
CA ILE A 182 27.06 11.82 -22.42
C ILE A 182 25.80 12.65 -22.68
N MET A 183 24.99 12.91 -21.65
CA MET A 183 23.79 13.75 -21.78
C MET A 183 24.17 15.20 -22.16
N LYS A 184 25.18 15.77 -21.54
CA LYS A 184 25.68 17.10 -21.90
C LYS A 184 26.14 17.17 -23.38
N TRP A 185 26.84 16.14 -23.84
CA TRP A 185 27.21 16.00 -25.25
C TRP A 185 25.95 15.92 -26.14
N ALA A 186 24.98 15.09 -25.78
CA ALA A 186 23.73 14.93 -26.55
C ALA A 186 22.97 16.26 -26.68
N PHE A 187 22.82 17.03 -25.60
CA PHE A 187 22.25 18.38 -25.65
C PHE A 187 23.04 19.34 -26.57
N GLY A 188 24.37 19.23 -26.56
CA GLY A 188 25.24 20.00 -27.46
C GLY A 188 24.97 19.65 -28.94
N GLU A 189 24.78 18.37 -29.27
CA GLU A 189 24.45 17.95 -30.64
C GLU A 189 23.04 18.38 -31.07
N ILE A 190 22.07 18.32 -30.16
CA ILE A 190 20.71 18.84 -30.39
C ILE A 190 20.78 20.34 -30.70
N TYR A 191 21.53 21.11 -29.93
CA TYR A 191 21.73 22.56 -30.15
C TYR A 191 22.39 22.88 -31.51
N ARG A 192 23.36 22.08 -31.90
CA ARG A 192 24.06 22.24 -33.21
C ARG A 192 23.18 21.93 -34.41
N ASN A 193 22.08 21.19 -34.20
CA ASN A 193 21.08 20.81 -35.20
C ASN A 193 21.64 20.13 -36.48
N LYS A 194 22.77 19.42 -36.36
CA LYS A 194 23.39 18.70 -37.47
C LYS A 194 22.91 17.26 -37.62
N LEU A 195 22.45 16.67 -36.54
CA LEU A 195 21.98 15.29 -36.46
C LEU A 195 20.52 15.27 -35.99
N ASN A 196 19.74 14.30 -36.49
CA ASN A 196 18.43 14.08 -35.93
C ASN A 196 18.49 13.40 -34.55
N THR A 197 17.43 13.53 -33.75
CA THR A 197 17.42 13.07 -32.37
C THR A 197 17.64 11.55 -32.25
N GLU A 198 17.23 10.77 -33.28
CA GLU A 198 17.47 9.32 -33.28
C GLU A 198 18.96 8.98 -33.49
N GLN A 199 19.63 9.69 -34.37
CA GLN A 199 21.09 9.55 -34.60
C GLN A 199 21.84 9.90 -33.31
N ILE A 200 21.48 11.00 -32.64
CA ILE A 200 22.07 11.41 -31.37
C ILE A 200 21.87 10.32 -30.30
N TRP A 201 20.66 9.76 -30.18
CA TRP A 201 20.42 8.66 -29.26
C TRP A 201 21.25 7.42 -29.56
N LYS A 202 21.38 7.00 -30.83
CA LYS A 202 22.25 5.87 -31.23
C LYS A 202 23.70 6.10 -30.82
N GLN A 203 24.24 7.27 -31.12
CA GLN A 203 25.60 7.62 -30.73
C GLN A 203 25.78 7.74 -29.21
N ALA A 204 24.78 8.26 -28.49
CA ALA A 204 24.78 8.27 -27.02
C ALA A 204 24.86 6.85 -26.43
N ARG A 205 24.16 5.89 -27.02
CA ARG A 205 24.24 4.47 -26.63
C ARG A 205 25.63 3.87 -26.93
N GLU A 206 26.23 4.17 -28.07
CA GLU A 206 27.59 3.73 -28.40
C GLU A 206 28.61 4.30 -27.41
N LYS A 207 28.39 5.51 -26.90
CA LYS A 207 29.19 6.14 -25.83
C LYS A 207 28.93 5.52 -24.44
N GLY A 208 27.95 4.58 -24.30
CA GLY A 208 27.67 3.85 -23.07
C GLY A 208 26.38 4.26 -22.34
N LEU A 209 25.56 5.16 -22.88
CA LEU A 209 24.28 5.55 -22.25
C LEU A 209 23.27 4.38 -22.32
N LYS A 210 22.87 3.88 -21.16
CA LYS A 210 21.89 2.77 -21.05
C LYS A 210 20.47 3.31 -20.92
N CYS A 211 19.83 3.66 -22.04
CA CYS A 211 18.41 4.04 -22.04
C CYS A 211 17.69 3.62 -23.33
N SER A 212 16.39 3.44 -23.24
CA SER A 212 15.54 3.23 -24.42
C SER A 212 15.37 4.51 -25.20
N LYS A 213 15.00 4.41 -26.48
CA LYS A 213 14.69 5.55 -27.36
C LYS A 213 13.63 6.45 -26.69
N ASN A 214 12.53 5.85 -26.21
CA ASN A 214 11.45 6.59 -25.58
C ASN A 214 11.90 7.35 -24.33
N ASN A 215 12.68 6.72 -23.46
CA ASN A 215 13.21 7.40 -22.26
C ASN A 215 14.17 8.55 -22.62
N PHE A 216 14.94 8.41 -23.68
CA PHE A 216 15.79 9.51 -24.17
C PHE A 216 14.94 10.69 -24.65
N TRP A 217 13.84 10.43 -25.40
CA TRP A 217 12.90 11.47 -25.86
C TRP A 217 12.21 12.19 -24.70
N VAL A 218 11.86 11.47 -23.65
CA VAL A 218 11.30 12.06 -22.42
C VAL A 218 12.37 12.90 -21.71
N ALA A 219 13.59 12.39 -21.63
CA ALA A 219 14.69 13.07 -20.95
C ALA A 219 15.01 14.43 -21.56
N ILE A 220 15.21 14.51 -22.89
CA ILE A 220 15.60 15.77 -23.55
C ILE A 220 14.55 16.87 -23.48
N ARG A 221 13.33 16.56 -23.06
CA ARG A 221 12.22 17.51 -22.86
C ARG A 221 11.99 17.85 -21.39
N ASN A 222 12.77 17.25 -20.50
CA ASN A 222 12.58 17.44 -19.07
C ASN A 222 13.28 18.73 -18.60
N PRO A 223 12.55 19.70 -18.01
CA PRO A 223 13.12 20.97 -17.56
C PRO A 223 14.19 20.81 -16.46
N ILE A 224 14.33 19.62 -15.87
CA ILE A 224 15.35 19.32 -14.86
C ILE A 224 16.78 19.63 -15.37
N TYR A 225 17.04 19.40 -16.66
CA TYR A 225 18.36 19.68 -17.27
C TYR A 225 18.66 21.17 -17.46
N CYS A 226 17.64 22.02 -17.25
CA CYS A 226 17.77 23.47 -17.18
C CYS A 226 17.77 23.98 -15.73
N GLY A 227 17.92 23.09 -14.75
CA GLY A 227 17.86 23.45 -13.33
C GLY A 227 16.45 23.75 -12.82
N LEU A 228 15.39 23.30 -13.53
CA LEU A 228 14.01 23.60 -13.18
C LEU A 228 13.23 22.31 -12.88
N ILE A 229 12.29 22.40 -11.94
CA ILE A 229 11.37 21.32 -11.60
C ILE A 229 9.95 21.73 -11.95
N PHE A 230 9.28 20.88 -12.73
CA PHE A 230 7.87 21.08 -13.07
C PHE A 230 6.96 20.63 -11.94
N VAL A 231 6.14 21.55 -11.44
CA VAL A 231 5.05 21.30 -10.49
C VAL A 231 3.75 21.33 -11.26
N PRO A 232 3.06 20.19 -11.42
CA PRO A 232 1.81 20.16 -12.19
C PRO A 232 0.68 20.90 -11.50
N GLN A 233 -0.30 21.33 -12.27
CA GLN A 233 -1.55 21.92 -11.76
C GLN A 233 -2.23 20.97 -10.77
N HIS A 234 -2.82 21.52 -9.71
CA HIS A 234 -3.62 20.79 -8.75
C HIS A 234 -4.67 21.70 -8.13
N LYS A 235 -5.93 21.33 -8.23
CA LYS A 235 -7.09 22.14 -7.81
C LYS A 235 -7.00 23.56 -8.39
N ASP A 236 -7.03 24.56 -7.55
CA ASP A 236 -6.99 25.98 -7.93
C ASP A 236 -5.58 26.51 -8.20
N GLU A 237 -4.54 25.70 -7.94
CA GLU A 237 -3.15 26.07 -8.19
C GLU A 237 -2.73 25.73 -9.62
N GLN A 238 -2.27 26.70 -10.37
CA GLN A 238 -1.73 26.52 -11.71
C GLN A 238 -0.40 25.76 -11.69
N SER A 239 -0.05 25.15 -12.84
CA SER A 239 1.26 24.54 -13.02
C SER A 239 2.36 25.61 -13.01
N GLN A 240 3.53 25.28 -12.47
CA GLN A 240 4.67 26.20 -12.39
C GLN A 240 6.00 25.46 -12.55
N LEU A 241 7.01 26.20 -12.98
CA LEU A 241 8.40 25.79 -12.95
C LEU A 241 9.08 26.47 -11.75
N VAL A 242 9.79 25.69 -10.95
CA VAL A 242 10.53 26.20 -9.79
C VAL A 242 12.01 25.87 -9.93
N GLN A 243 12.88 26.69 -9.32
CA GLN A 243 14.32 26.43 -9.30
C GLN A 243 14.62 25.13 -8.55
N GLY A 244 15.34 24.21 -9.19
CA GLY A 244 15.79 22.95 -8.58
C GLY A 244 16.97 23.14 -7.64
N GLN A 245 17.09 22.27 -6.64
CA GLN A 245 18.20 22.21 -5.68
C GLN A 245 19.29 21.20 -6.11
N HIS A 246 19.53 21.01 -7.42
CA HIS A 246 20.44 20.01 -7.97
C HIS A 246 21.44 20.62 -8.93
#